data_46c08794c0d0f4bf56aed80bd92b30c9
#
_entry.id   46c08794c0d0f4bf56aed80bd92b30c9
#
_cell.length_a   1.000
_cell.length_b   1.000
_cell.length_c   1.000
_cell.angle_alpha   90.00
_cell.angle_beta   90.00
_cell.angle_gamma   90.00
#
_symmetry.space_group_name_H-M   'P 1'
#
loop_
_entity.id
_entity.type
_entity.pdbx_description
1 polymer ?
#
loop_
_entity_poly.entity_id
_entity_poly.type
_entity_poly.pdbx_seq_one_letter_code
_entity_poly.pdbx_strand_id
1 'polypeptide(L)' 'MNGVYDRIRQLRIANGLTLEELARAVGYSDKSMMGHIEHGKVDLPLSRVAAIAQALHTTPQELLFPSNNVSTMDTPTRRR' A
#
# COMPACT_ATOMS: atom_id res chain seq x y z
N MET A 1 -10.32 -8.00 -7.61
CA MET A 1 -10.34 -7.07 -7.34
C MET A 1 -9.36 -6.40 -6.73
N ASN A 2 -9.17 -5.44 -6.86
CA ASN A 2 -8.17 -4.73 -6.44
C ASN A 2 -8.22 -4.42 -5.04
N GLY A 3 -8.39 -3.70 -4.43
CA GLY A 3 -8.32 -3.42 -3.03
C GLY A 3 -6.91 -3.12 -2.61
N VAL A 4 -6.65 -3.34 -1.32
CA VAL A 4 -5.41 -2.91 -0.71
C VAL A 4 -4.21 -3.66 -1.31
N TYR A 5 -4.37 -4.93 -1.63
CA TYR A 5 -3.24 -5.71 -2.14
C TYR A 5 -2.77 -5.19 -3.49
N ASP A 6 -3.72 -4.92 -4.37
CA ASP A 6 -3.39 -4.39 -5.68
C ASP A 6 -2.81 -2.99 -5.57
N ARG A 7 -3.31 -2.20 -4.64
CA ARG A 7 -2.81 -0.84 -4.43
C ARG A 7 -1.38 -0.85 -3.94
N ILE A 8 -1.04 -1.78 -3.05
CA ILE A 8 0.33 -1.94 -2.59
C ILE A 8 1.25 -2.18 -3.78
N ARG A 9 0.86 -3.09 -4.65
CA ARG A 9 1.66 -3.42 -5.81
C ARG A 9 1.81 -2.22 -6.74
N GLN A 10 0.72 -1.53 -6.99
CA GLN A 10 0.76 -0.36 -7.88
C GLN A 10 1.64 0.75 -7.33
N LEU A 11 1.53 1.01 -6.04
CA LEU A 11 2.36 2.03 -5.41
C LEU A 11 3.83 1.63 -5.39
N ARG A 12 4.08 0.35 -5.18
CA ARG A 12 5.46 -0.13 -5.22
C ARG A 12 6.09 0.15 -6.59
N ILE A 13 5.37 -0.21 -7.64
CA ILE A 13 5.86 0.00 -8.99
C ILE A 13 6.01 1.49 -9.28
N ALA A 14 5.04 2.29 -8.86
CA ALA A 14 5.07 3.72 -9.08
C ALA A 14 6.26 4.38 -8.37
N ASN A 15 6.71 3.81 -7.26
CA ASN A 15 7.87 4.32 -6.54
C ASN A 15 9.17 3.71 -7.03
N GLY A 16 9.12 2.85 -8.02
CA GLY A 16 10.32 2.26 -8.58
C GLY A 16 10.98 1.21 -7.69
N LEU A 17 10.21 0.59 -6.81
CA LEU A 17 10.76 -0.37 -5.88
C LEU A 17 10.59 -1.79 -6.39
N THR A 18 11.63 -2.60 -6.20
CA THR A 18 11.49 -4.03 -6.44
C THR A 18 10.76 -4.64 -5.24
N LEU A 19 10.26 -5.85 -5.45
CA LEU A 19 9.60 -6.57 -4.38
C LEU A 19 10.55 -6.77 -3.20
N GLU A 20 11.80 -7.09 -3.49
CA GLU A 20 12.79 -7.27 -2.44
C GLU A 20 13.06 -5.98 -1.68
N GLU A 21 13.14 -4.86 -2.39
CA GLU A 21 13.38 -3.58 -1.73
C GLU A 21 12.22 -3.23 -0.80
N LEU A 22 11.00 -3.45 -1.23
CA LEU A 22 9.87 -3.17 -0.37
C LEU A 22 9.88 -4.11 0.84
N ALA A 23 10.15 -5.39 0.61
CA ALA A 23 10.18 -6.36 1.70
C ALA A 23 11.20 -5.94 2.77
N ARG A 24 12.38 -5.52 2.35
CA ARG A 24 13.40 -5.10 3.30
C ARG A 24 12.99 -3.85 4.05
N ALA A 25 12.39 -2.90 3.35
CA ALA A 25 11.95 -1.67 4.00
C ALA A 25 10.90 -1.94 5.07
N VAL A 26 10.15 -3.01 4.90
CA VAL A 26 9.08 -3.36 5.84
C VAL A 26 9.60 -4.28 6.96
N GLY A 27 10.81 -4.80 6.82
CA GLY A 27 11.39 -5.62 7.85
C GLY A 27 11.36 -7.12 7.61
N TYR A 28 11.04 -7.54 6.40
CA TYR A 28 11.07 -8.96 6.06
C TYR A 28 12.47 -9.34 5.60
N SER A 29 12.84 -10.59 5.86
CA SER A 29 14.18 -11.05 5.49
C SER A 29 14.30 -11.34 4.01
N ASP A 30 13.21 -11.64 3.33
CA ASP A 30 13.25 -11.85 1.90
C ASP A 30 11.92 -11.42 1.28
N LYS A 31 11.82 -11.55 -0.03
CA LYS A 31 10.67 -11.01 -0.75
C LYS A 31 9.44 -11.92 -0.74
N SER A 32 9.60 -13.14 -0.24
CA SER A 32 8.51 -14.13 -0.36
C SER A 32 7.22 -13.67 0.30
N MET A 33 7.30 -13.21 1.54
CA MET A 33 6.09 -12.78 2.23
C MET A 33 5.47 -11.57 1.57
N MET A 34 6.29 -10.64 1.10
CA MET A 34 5.76 -9.47 0.43
C MET A 34 5.03 -9.86 -0.86
N GLY A 35 5.58 -10.84 -1.57
CA GLY A 35 4.93 -11.36 -2.76
C GLY A 35 3.60 -12.01 -2.45
N HIS A 36 3.54 -12.78 -1.38
CA HIS A 36 2.26 -13.38 -0.97
C HIS A 36 1.23 -12.33 -0.61
N ILE A 37 1.65 -11.24 0.03
CA ILE A 37 0.75 -10.15 0.37
C ILE A 37 0.22 -9.50 -0.90
N GLU A 38 1.10 -9.19 -1.84
CA GLU A 38 0.66 -8.51 -3.07
C GLU A 38 -0.28 -9.37 -3.89
N HIS A 39 -0.15 -10.68 -3.79
CA HIS A 39 -1.04 -11.58 -4.51
C HIS A 39 -2.28 -11.97 -3.73
N GLY A 40 -2.44 -11.41 -2.52
CA GLY A 40 -3.60 -11.69 -1.71
C GLY A 40 -3.65 -13.08 -1.14
N LYS A 41 -2.50 -13.77 -1.08
CA LYS A 41 -2.46 -15.14 -0.58
C LYS A 41 -2.44 -15.20 0.93
N VAL A 42 -2.07 -14.11 1.60
CA VAL A 42 -2.08 -14.02 3.05
C VAL A 42 -2.69 -12.69 3.42
N ASP A 43 -3.19 -12.60 4.62
CA ASP A 43 -3.76 -11.35 5.10
C ASP A 43 -2.68 -10.31 5.31
N LEU A 44 -3.05 -9.05 5.17
CA LEU A 44 -2.14 -7.96 5.43
C LEU A 44 -1.96 -7.80 6.93
N PRO A 45 -0.75 -8.00 7.46
CA PRO A 45 -0.55 -7.90 8.91
C PRO A 45 -0.69 -6.46 9.36
N LEU A 46 -1.53 -6.22 10.35
CA LEU A 46 -1.71 -4.89 10.88
C LEU A 46 -0.41 -4.29 11.38
N SER A 47 0.45 -5.13 11.96
CA SER A 47 1.71 -4.64 12.48
C SER A 47 2.64 -4.13 11.38
N ARG A 48 2.36 -4.46 10.13
CA ARG A 48 3.21 -4.03 9.01
C ARG A 48 2.58 -2.91 8.19
N VAL A 49 1.32 -2.58 8.44
CA VAL A 49 0.63 -1.60 7.61
C VAL A 49 1.33 -0.26 7.62
N ALA A 50 1.74 0.22 8.80
CA ALA A 50 2.40 1.51 8.89
C ALA A 50 3.73 1.51 8.14
N ALA A 51 4.49 0.42 8.27
CA ALA A 51 5.78 0.33 7.61
C ALA A 51 5.61 0.26 6.09
N ILE A 52 4.61 -0.49 5.63
CA ILE A 52 4.34 -0.58 4.20
C ILE A 52 3.94 0.79 3.65
N ALA A 53 3.02 1.47 4.34
CA ALA A 53 2.60 2.79 3.90
C ALA A 53 3.76 3.77 3.86
N GLN A 54 4.62 3.74 4.86
CA GLN A 54 5.76 4.64 4.91
C GLN A 54 6.72 4.35 3.75
N ALA A 55 6.97 3.08 3.48
CA ALA A 55 7.86 2.72 2.38
C ALA A 55 7.31 3.15 1.03
N LEU A 56 5.98 3.21 0.92
CA LEU A 56 5.32 3.60 -0.32
C LEU A 56 4.98 5.09 -0.35
N HIS A 57 5.44 5.85 0.63
CA HIS A 57 5.22 7.29 0.70
C HIS A 57 3.74 7.65 0.76
N THR A 58 3.00 6.88 1.53
CA THR A 58 1.59 7.14 1.73
C THR A 58 1.27 6.92 3.22
N THR A 59 0.01 7.00 3.58
CA THR A 59 -0.41 6.78 4.96
C THR A 59 -1.20 5.49 5.05
N PRO A 60 -1.29 4.88 6.24
CA PRO A 60 -2.15 3.71 6.38
C PRO A 60 -3.59 3.96 5.96
N GLN A 61 -4.09 5.14 6.25
CA GLN A 61 -5.45 5.48 5.88
C GLN A 61 -5.63 5.51 4.37
N GLU A 62 -4.71 6.14 3.64
CA GLU A 62 -4.80 6.19 2.19
C GLU A 62 -4.62 4.80 1.58
N LEU A 63 -3.76 4.00 2.19
CA LEU A 63 -3.54 2.66 1.68
C LEU A 63 -4.78 1.80 1.81
N LEU A 64 -5.43 1.86 2.96
CA LEU A 64 -6.59 1.02 3.25
C LEU A 64 -7.89 1.60 2.72
N PHE A 65 -8.04 2.92 2.76
CA PHE A 65 -9.27 3.59 2.40
C PHE A 65 -8.94 4.80 1.54
N PRO A 66 -8.63 4.60 0.26
CA PRO A 66 -8.19 5.71 -0.58
C PRO A 66 -9.30 6.74 -0.74
N SER A 67 -8.90 8.00 -0.58
CA SER A 67 -9.85 9.08 -0.66
C SER A 67 -10.17 9.48 -2.09
N ASN A 68 -9.40 8.98 -3.02
CA ASN A 68 -9.59 9.41 -4.39
C ASN A 68 -10.89 8.98 -4.97
N ASN A 69 -11.57 8.16 -4.24
CA ASN A 69 -12.73 7.80 -4.79
C ASN A 69 -13.68 8.73 -4.59
N VAL A 70 -13.58 9.47 -4.29
CA VAL A 70 -14.51 10.37 -4.19
C VAL A 70 -14.56 11.43 -4.85
N SER A 71 -14.44 11.38 -5.25
CA SER A 71 -14.41 12.39 -5.76
C SER A 71 -14.70 13.35 -5.72
N THR A 72 -14.36 13.06 -5.49
CA THR A 72 -14.40 13.96 -5.52
C THR A 72 -14.62 14.75 -5.20
N MET A 73 -14.60 14.64 -5.05
CA MET A 73 -14.72 15.46 -4.81
C MET A 73 -14.76 16.21 -4.36
N ASP A 74 -14.75 16.14 -4.37
CA ASP A 74 -14.76 17.00 -4.03
C ASP A 74 -14.69 17.62 -3.51
N THR A 75 -14.62 17.55 -3.40
CA THR A 75 -14.51 18.34 -2.94
C THR A 75 -14.39 18.94 -2.46
N PRO A 76 -14.43 19.08 -2.36
CA PRO A 76 -14.25 19.90 -1.89
C PRO A 76 -14.14 20.33 -1.18
N THR A 77 -14.15 20.15 -1.16
CA THR A 77 -14.15 20.70 -0.54
C THR A 77 -13.91 21.13 0.13
N ARG A 78 -13.92 21.00 0.28
CA ARG A 78 -13.73 21.50 0.87
C ARG A 78 -13.50 22.23 1.20
N ARG A 79 -13.55 22.20 1.08
CA ARG A 79 -13.47 22.76 1.28
C ARG A 79 -13.42 23.45 1.42
N ARG A 80 -13.58 23.44 1.42
CA ARG A 80 -13.63 23.95 1.40
C ARG A 80 -13.59 24.43 1.74
#